data_65e0f169ba8794de897c504ee43d0012
#
_entry.id   65e0f169ba8794de897c504ee43d0012
#
_cell.length_a   1.000
_cell.length_b   1.000
_cell.length_c   1.000
_cell.angle_alpha   90.00
_cell.angle_beta   90.00
_cell.angle_gamma   90.00
#
_symmetry.space_group_name_H-M   'P 1'
#
loop_
_entity.id
_entity.type
_entity.pdbx_description
1 polymer ?
#
loop_
_entity_poly.entity_id
_entity_poly.type
_entity_poly.pdbx_seq_one_letter_code
_entity_poly.pdbx_strand_id
1 'polypeptide(L)'
;MHQANHPEALHLQEDIWAVDPVTVLAGRSVGWLHASPDCTHHSQAAGGQPRKQEIRSLAWVITKWLALSKPAVLSMENVKQMRTWGPLVAKRDKATGRVIKLVEVQRGKKTKIEQHIAEPGERVPRQQQYLVPDPKRAGQTWRRFLASIERMGYELDHTVKNAADYGAATSRQRLYLVA
;
A
#
# COMPACT_ATOMS: atom_id res chain seq x y z
N MET A 1 -17.94 1.63 -16.13
CA MET A 1 -17.44 0.63 -17.09
C MET A 1 -17.56 -0.79 -16.56
N HIS A 2 -16.99 -1.15 -15.40
CA HIS A 2 -17.11 -2.51 -14.83
C HIS A 2 -18.58 -2.91 -14.60
N GLN A 3 -19.39 -2.06 -13.99
CA GLN A 3 -20.83 -2.30 -13.75
C GLN A 3 -21.63 -2.54 -15.04
N ALA A 4 -21.29 -1.83 -16.13
CA ALA A 4 -21.95 -2.03 -17.41
C ALA A 4 -21.61 -3.39 -18.07
N ASN A 5 -20.41 -3.91 -17.79
CA ASN A 5 -19.96 -5.20 -18.32
C ASN A 5 -20.34 -6.39 -17.43
N HIS A 6 -20.65 -6.12 -16.15
CA HIS A 6 -20.98 -7.13 -15.14
C HIS A 6 -22.21 -6.69 -14.35
N PRO A 7 -23.39 -6.63 -14.96
CA PRO A 7 -24.62 -6.18 -14.30
C PRO A 7 -25.10 -7.13 -13.19
N GLU A 8 -24.67 -8.39 -13.22
CA GLU A 8 -24.96 -9.41 -12.22
C GLU A 8 -24.15 -9.23 -10.91
N ALA A 9 -23.05 -8.45 -10.95
CA ALA A 9 -22.19 -8.23 -9.79
C ALA A 9 -22.72 -7.11 -8.90
N LEU A 10 -22.65 -7.29 -7.58
CA LEU A 10 -22.89 -6.22 -6.63
C LEU A 10 -21.70 -5.26 -6.62
N HIS A 11 -21.92 -4.02 -7.03
CA HIS A 11 -20.90 -2.97 -7.05
C HIS A 11 -21.06 -2.03 -5.86
N LEU A 12 -20.04 -1.98 -5.02
CA LEU A 12 -19.94 -1.05 -3.90
C LEU A 12 -18.93 0.06 -4.25
N GLN A 13 -19.40 1.30 -4.32
CA GLN A 13 -18.55 2.49 -4.55
C GLN A 13 -18.30 3.20 -3.23
N GLU A 14 -17.63 2.49 -2.31
CA GLU A 14 -17.44 2.90 -0.94
C GLU A 14 -15.96 2.83 -0.54
N ASP A 15 -15.61 3.50 0.54
CA ASP A 15 -14.33 3.26 1.20
C ASP A 15 -14.33 1.84 1.77
N ILE A 16 -13.41 1.02 1.31
CA ILE A 16 -13.30 -0.39 1.70
C ILE A 16 -13.15 -0.58 3.23
N TRP A 17 -12.63 0.42 3.95
CA TRP A 17 -12.58 0.39 5.41
C TRP A 17 -13.96 0.54 6.05
N ALA A 18 -14.85 1.33 5.43
CA ALA A 18 -16.20 1.55 5.91
C ALA A 18 -17.14 0.37 5.60
N VAL A 19 -16.83 -0.41 4.57
CA VAL A 19 -17.64 -1.60 4.21
C VAL A 19 -17.50 -2.68 5.27
N ASP A 20 -18.64 -3.15 5.79
CA ASP A 20 -18.69 -4.30 6.69
C ASP A 20 -18.88 -5.60 5.90
N PRO A 21 -17.87 -6.52 5.92
CA PRO A 21 -17.96 -7.79 5.20
C PRO A 21 -19.16 -8.65 5.60
N VAL A 22 -19.52 -8.63 6.89
CA VAL A 22 -20.65 -9.47 7.40
C VAL A 22 -21.97 -9.00 6.80
N THR A 23 -22.20 -7.69 6.79
CA THR A 23 -23.40 -7.10 6.20
C THR A 23 -23.48 -7.35 4.69
N VAL A 24 -22.37 -7.15 3.97
CA VAL A 24 -22.35 -7.36 2.51
C VAL A 24 -22.57 -8.83 2.14
N LEU A 25 -21.98 -9.74 2.89
CA LEU A 25 -22.11 -11.17 2.61
C LEU A 25 -23.47 -11.71 2.98
N ALA A 26 -24.13 -11.14 3.98
CA ALA A 26 -25.46 -11.58 4.42
C ALA A 26 -25.57 -13.12 4.62
N GLY A 27 -24.57 -13.70 5.28
CA GLY A 27 -24.50 -15.15 5.54
C GLY A 27 -23.95 -16.00 4.39
N ARG A 28 -23.62 -15.42 3.23
CA ARG A 28 -23.01 -16.17 2.12
C ARG A 28 -21.55 -16.50 2.41
N SER A 29 -21.11 -17.69 1.99
CA SER A 29 -19.70 -18.06 2.02
C SER A 29 -18.93 -17.43 0.87
N VAL A 30 -17.62 -17.19 1.07
CA VAL A 30 -16.71 -16.67 0.05
C VAL A 30 -15.78 -17.78 -0.40
N GLY A 31 -15.88 -18.20 -1.66
CA GLY A 31 -14.95 -19.17 -2.22
C GLY A 31 -13.60 -18.54 -2.54
N TRP A 32 -13.61 -17.35 -3.13
CA TRP A 32 -12.40 -16.65 -3.53
C TRP A 32 -12.49 -15.15 -3.22
N LEU A 33 -11.49 -14.63 -2.54
CA LEU A 33 -11.27 -13.21 -2.31
C LEU A 33 -10.07 -12.74 -3.15
N HIS A 34 -10.29 -11.83 -4.09
CA HIS A 34 -9.19 -11.16 -4.79
C HIS A 34 -9.01 -9.74 -4.29
N ALA A 35 -7.76 -9.29 -4.13
CA ALA A 35 -7.45 -7.95 -3.68
C ALA A 35 -6.27 -7.34 -4.47
N SER A 36 -6.47 -6.12 -4.97
CA SER A 36 -5.42 -5.30 -5.59
C SER A 36 -5.38 -3.92 -4.91
N PRO A 37 -4.85 -3.85 -3.67
CA PRO A 37 -4.81 -2.59 -2.93
C PRO A 37 -3.92 -1.55 -3.61
N ASP A 38 -4.24 -0.27 -3.43
CA ASP A 38 -3.48 0.83 -4.03
C ASP A 38 -1.99 0.72 -3.71
N CYS A 39 -1.19 0.80 -4.76
CA CYS A 39 0.26 0.69 -4.73
C CYS A 39 0.99 2.04 -4.89
N THR A 40 0.29 3.16 -4.99
CA THR A 40 0.83 4.48 -5.34
C THR A 40 2.02 4.86 -4.48
N HIS A 41 1.96 4.57 -3.18
CA HIS A 41 3.03 4.88 -2.22
C HIS A 41 4.07 3.75 -2.03
N HIS A 42 3.93 2.63 -2.73
CA HIS A 42 4.96 1.59 -2.86
C HIS A 42 5.69 1.69 -4.20
N SER A 43 5.02 2.20 -5.24
CA SER A 43 5.56 2.31 -6.59
C SER A 43 6.68 3.34 -6.70
N GLN A 44 7.66 3.07 -7.54
CA GLN A 44 8.71 4.03 -7.94
C GLN A 44 8.22 5.03 -8.98
N ALA A 45 7.09 4.79 -9.62
CA ALA A 45 6.55 5.62 -10.70
C ALA A 45 5.94 6.94 -10.20
N ALA A 46 5.51 7.01 -8.94
CA ALA A 46 5.00 8.24 -8.34
C ALA A 46 6.17 9.11 -7.85
N GLY A 47 6.73 9.93 -8.73
CA GLY A 47 7.87 10.81 -8.45
C GLY A 47 7.83 11.47 -7.07
N GLY A 48 8.47 10.86 -6.15
CA GLY A 48 9.13 11.45 -5.00
C GLY A 48 8.33 11.98 -3.83
N GLN A 49 6.97 11.85 -3.67
CA GLN A 49 6.40 12.46 -2.61
C GLN A 49 5.30 12.43 -1.71
N PRO A 50 5.11 13.09 -0.59
CA PRO A 50 5.28 12.44 0.72
C PRO A 50 4.49 11.14 0.80
N ARG A 51 5.15 10.08 1.19
CA ARG A 51 4.57 8.73 1.26
C ARG A 51 3.63 8.66 2.44
N LYS A 52 2.33 8.84 2.18
CA LYS A 52 1.29 8.78 3.20
C LYS A 52 1.22 7.38 3.79
N GLN A 53 1.29 7.29 5.10
CA GLN A 53 1.28 6.02 5.82
C GLN A 53 -0.09 5.33 5.69
N GLU A 54 -1.17 6.10 5.64
CA GLU A 54 -2.54 5.60 5.50
C GLU A 54 -2.71 4.77 4.23
N ILE A 55 -2.24 5.27 3.08
CA ILE A 55 -2.33 4.56 1.81
C ILE A 55 -1.42 3.33 1.80
N ARG A 56 -0.21 3.43 2.41
CA ARG A 56 0.67 2.27 2.55
C ARG A 56 0.08 1.17 3.43
N SER A 57 -0.85 1.53 4.31
CA SER A 57 -1.52 0.62 5.23
C SER A 57 -2.78 -0.01 4.63
N LEU A 58 -3.19 0.38 3.41
CA LEU A 58 -4.44 -0.09 2.81
C LEU A 58 -4.49 -1.63 2.67
N ALA A 59 -3.36 -2.28 2.46
CA ALA A 59 -3.32 -3.75 2.40
C ALA A 59 -3.80 -4.43 3.70
N TRP A 60 -3.76 -3.75 4.85
CA TRP A 60 -4.28 -4.31 6.10
C TRP A 60 -5.79 -4.52 6.10
N VAL A 61 -6.54 -3.85 5.20
CA VAL A 61 -7.96 -4.13 5.05
C VAL A 61 -8.23 -5.58 4.64
N ILE A 62 -7.28 -6.20 3.92
CA ILE A 62 -7.37 -7.63 3.54
C ILE A 62 -7.49 -8.50 4.79
N THR A 63 -6.76 -8.21 5.86
CA THR A 63 -6.83 -9.00 7.10
C THR A 63 -8.19 -8.86 7.79
N LYS A 64 -8.86 -7.69 7.71
CA LYS A 64 -10.25 -7.52 8.15
C LYS A 64 -11.19 -8.43 7.38
N TRP A 65 -11.07 -8.45 6.05
CA TRP A 65 -11.90 -9.28 5.19
C TRP A 65 -11.63 -10.77 5.41
N LEU A 66 -10.38 -11.19 5.52
CA LEU A 66 -10.02 -12.59 5.83
C LEU A 66 -10.62 -13.05 7.15
N ALA A 67 -10.51 -12.24 8.20
CA ALA A 67 -11.01 -12.59 9.52
C ALA A 67 -12.54 -12.75 9.55
N LEU A 68 -13.27 -11.92 8.82
CA LEU A 68 -14.73 -11.85 8.85
C LEU A 68 -15.41 -12.71 7.79
N SER A 69 -14.83 -12.83 6.59
CA SER A 69 -15.43 -13.59 5.49
C SER A 69 -14.87 -15.00 5.33
N LYS A 70 -13.70 -15.27 5.89
CA LYS A 70 -13.03 -16.61 5.86
C LYS A 70 -13.06 -17.25 4.48
N PRO A 71 -12.56 -16.60 3.42
CA PRO A 71 -12.58 -17.16 2.07
C PRO A 71 -11.79 -18.47 2.01
N ALA A 72 -12.19 -19.37 1.13
CA ALA A 72 -11.44 -20.61 0.90
C ALA A 72 -10.07 -20.30 0.24
N VAL A 73 -10.01 -19.28 -0.63
CA VAL A 73 -8.79 -18.85 -1.30
C VAL A 73 -8.70 -17.33 -1.26
N LEU A 74 -7.51 -16.81 -0.94
CA LEU A 74 -7.11 -15.42 -1.14
C LEU A 74 -6.16 -15.33 -2.33
N SER A 75 -6.36 -14.37 -3.22
CA SER A 75 -5.31 -13.90 -4.13
C SER A 75 -5.10 -12.39 -3.99
N MET A 76 -3.85 -11.95 -4.09
CA MET A 76 -3.49 -10.53 -4.05
C MET A 76 -2.52 -10.19 -5.17
N GLU A 77 -2.73 -9.05 -5.83
CA GLU A 77 -1.79 -8.47 -6.79
C GLU A 77 -1.27 -7.13 -6.25
N ASN A 78 0.01 -6.85 -6.48
CA ASN A 78 0.60 -5.54 -6.19
C ASN A 78 1.91 -5.32 -6.97
N VAL A 79 2.56 -4.18 -6.76
CA VAL A 79 3.90 -3.92 -7.29
C VAL A 79 4.96 -4.72 -6.51
N LYS A 80 6.04 -5.16 -7.19
CA LYS A 80 7.14 -5.90 -6.56
C LYS A 80 7.76 -5.20 -5.35
N GLN A 81 7.70 -3.87 -5.31
CA GLN A 81 8.24 -3.04 -4.23
C GLN A 81 7.50 -3.23 -2.91
N MET A 82 6.29 -3.81 -2.92
CA MET A 82 5.57 -4.14 -1.68
C MET A 82 6.36 -5.10 -0.79
N ARG A 83 7.22 -5.96 -1.35
CA ARG A 83 8.12 -6.83 -0.60
C ARG A 83 9.10 -6.05 0.31
N THR A 84 9.38 -4.79 -0.03
CA THR A 84 10.22 -3.90 0.79
C THR A 84 9.39 -3.05 1.76
N TRP A 85 8.09 -3.32 1.89
CA TRP A 85 7.22 -2.57 2.78
C TRP A 85 7.72 -2.62 4.23
N GLY A 86 8.04 -1.44 4.72
CA GLY A 86 8.59 -1.22 6.06
C GLY A 86 8.18 0.15 6.60
N PRO A 87 8.56 0.49 7.83
CA PRO A 87 8.28 1.80 8.41
C PRO A 87 8.94 2.93 7.63
N LEU A 88 8.41 4.14 7.81
CA LEU A 88 8.95 5.37 7.25
C LEU A 88 9.77 6.11 8.30
N VAL A 89 10.86 6.74 7.85
CA VAL A 89 11.72 7.61 8.64
C VAL A 89 11.86 8.97 7.96
N ALA A 90 12.19 9.99 8.75
CA ALA A 90 12.51 11.30 8.21
C ALA A 90 13.73 11.22 7.29
N LYS A 91 13.61 11.75 6.08
CA LYS A 91 14.75 11.95 5.19
C LYS A 91 15.69 12.98 5.81
N ARG A 92 16.98 12.68 5.78
CA ARG A 92 18.01 13.59 6.24
C ARG A 92 18.86 14.07 5.08
N ASP A 93 19.25 15.33 5.14
CA ASP A 93 20.25 15.88 4.24
C ASP A 93 21.60 15.18 4.45
N LYS A 94 22.27 14.82 3.37
CA LYS A 94 23.52 14.04 3.42
C LYS A 94 24.70 14.82 4.01
N ALA A 95 24.74 16.13 3.76
CA ALA A 95 25.86 16.97 4.20
C ALA A 95 25.75 17.35 5.68
N THR A 96 24.54 17.66 6.14
CA THR A 96 24.31 18.22 7.48
C THR A 96 23.70 17.22 8.46
N GLY A 97 23.17 16.07 8.00
CA GLY A 97 22.43 15.10 8.80
C GLY A 97 21.07 15.60 9.30
N ARG A 98 20.69 16.85 8.97
CA ARG A 98 19.44 17.47 9.42
C ARG A 98 18.24 16.94 8.67
N VAL A 99 17.07 16.97 9.33
CA VAL A 99 15.80 16.52 8.74
C VAL A 99 15.41 17.43 7.59
N ILE A 100 14.89 16.85 6.51
CA ILE A 100 14.23 17.59 5.43
C ILE A 100 12.77 17.74 5.81
N LYS A 101 12.30 18.99 5.93
CA LYS A 101 10.92 19.36 6.22
C LYS A 101 10.17 19.78 4.96
N LEU A 102 8.85 19.62 5.00
CA LEU A 102 7.92 20.07 3.98
C LEU A 102 7.33 21.40 4.43
N VAL A 103 7.44 22.42 3.59
CA VAL A 103 6.92 23.76 3.84
C VAL A 103 5.96 24.14 2.74
N GLU A 104 4.78 24.61 3.12
CA GLU A 104 3.81 25.17 2.19
C GLU A 104 4.24 26.58 1.80
N VAL A 105 4.46 26.82 0.51
CA VAL A 105 4.86 28.12 -0.04
C VAL A 105 3.78 28.60 -1.00
N GLN A 106 3.26 29.80 -0.74
CA GLN A 106 2.33 30.46 -1.64
C GLN A 106 3.07 31.02 -2.85
N ARG A 107 2.69 30.57 -4.06
CA ARG A 107 3.16 31.13 -5.33
C ARG A 107 1.96 31.64 -6.15
N GLY A 108 1.62 32.88 -5.94
CA GLY A 108 0.40 33.49 -6.50
C GLY A 108 -0.85 32.84 -5.90
N LYS A 109 -1.76 32.32 -6.76
CA LYS A 109 -2.99 31.64 -6.33
C LYS A 109 -2.80 30.14 -6.02
N LYS A 110 -1.58 29.62 -6.11
CA LYS A 110 -1.31 28.17 -5.89
C LYS A 110 -0.40 27.99 -4.69
N THR A 111 -0.78 27.04 -3.81
CA THR A 111 0.09 26.55 -2.74
C THR A 111 0.97 25.43 -3.31
N LYS A 112 2.28 25.51 -3.08
CA LYS A 112 3.23 24.43 -3.40
C LYS A 112 3.91 23.94 -2.14
N ILE A 113 4.19 22.66 -2.07
CA ILE A 113 4.99 22.06 -1.00
C ILE A 113 6.44 22.02 -1.47
N GLU A 114 7.32 22.68 -0.72
CA GLU A 114 8.76 22.73 -0.97
C GLU A 114 9.52 21.97 0.12
N GLN A 115 10.70 21.46 -0.24
CA GLN A 115 11.58 20.73 0.67
C GLN A 115 12.65 21.68 1.20
N HIS A 116 12.71 21.83 2.52
CA HIS A 116 13.70 22.65 3.19
C HIS A 116 14.49 21.83 4.21
N ILE A 117 15.76 22.11 4.37
CA ILE A 117 16.56 21.51 5.44
C ILE A 117 16.18 22.22 6.75
N ALA A 118 15.89 21.46 7.80
CA ALA A 118 15.59 22.01 9.11
C ALA A 118 16.75 22.83 9.68
N GLU A 119 16.45 23.85 10.48
CA GLU A 119 17.49 24.64 11.15
C GLU A 119 18.28 23.80 12.20
N PRO A 120 19.48 24.20 12.59
CA PRO A 120 20.22 23.55 13.66
C PRO A 120 19.38 23.50 14.95
N GLY A 121 19.18 22.31 15.52
CA GLY A 121 18.39 22.11 16.74
C GLY A 121 16.87 22.13 16.53
N GLU A 122 16.36 22.40 15.35
CA GLU A 122 14.92 22.42 15.07
C GLU A 122 14.30 21.03 15.23
N ARG A 123 13.23 20.94 16.04
CA ARG A 123 12.40 19.74 16.20
C ARG A 123 11.25 19.78 15.19
N VAL A 124 11.40 19.13 14.04
CA VAL A 124 10.37 19.08 13.00
C VAL A 124 9.28 18.08 13.37
N PRO A 125 7.99 18.49 13.46
CA PRO A 125 6.87 17.59 13.67
C PRO A 125 6.75 16.54 12.57
N ARG A 126 6.31 15.31 12.92
CA ARG A 126 6.27 14.17 11.98
C ARG A 126 5.48 14.46 10.70
N GLN A 127 4.36 15.16 10.80
CA GLN A 127 3.52 15.53 9.65
C GLN A 127 4.20 16.48 8.67
N GLN A 128 5.21 17.23 9.14
CA GLN A 128 6.01 18.14 8.31
C GLN A 128 7.32 17.50 7.81
N GLN A 129 7.64 16.30 8.26
CA GLN A 129 8.86 15.62 7.80
C GLN A 129 8.66 15.01 6.41
N TYR A 130 9.67 15.16 5.55
CA TYR A 130 9.75 14.38 4.35
C TYR A 130 10.09 12.92 4.70
N LEU A 131 9.11 12.03 4.53
CA LEU A 131 9.24 10.63 4.93
C LEU A 131 9.73 9.76 3.77
N VAL A 132 10.65 8.85 4.07
CA VAL A 132 11.17 7.84 3.15
C VAL A 132 11.16 6.45 3.81
N PRO A 133 11.14 5.35 3.02
CA PRO A 133 11.29 4.02 3.59
C PRO A 133 12.60 3.90 4.38
N ASP A 134 12.51 3.29 5.55
CA ASP A 134 13.69 2.97 6.36
C ASP A 134 14.45 1.79 5.73
N PRO A 135 15.67 1.98 5.21
CA PRO A 135 16.42 0.90 4.58
C PRO A 135 16.81 -0.21 5.55
N LYS A 136 16.98 0.13 6.84
CA LYS A 136 17.34 -0.85 7.89
C LYS A 136 16.18 -1.78 8.25
N ARG A 137 14.95 -1.34 8.02
CA ARG A 137 13.72 -2.08 8.33
C ARG A 137 12.89 -2.41 7.08
N ALA A 138 13.55 -2.45 5.91
CA ALA A 138 12.91 -2.85 4.67
C ALA A 138 12.30 -4.26 4.78
N GLY A 139 11.06 -4.42 4.31
CA GLY A 139 10.31 -5.67 4.37
C GLY A 139 9.76 -6.06 5.74
N GLN A 140 10.01 -5.28 6.81
CA GLN A 140 9.52 -5.63 8.15
C GLN A 140 7.99 -5.68 8.21
N THR A 141 7.32 -4.70 7.61
CA THR A 141 5.84 -4.66 7.59
C THR A 141 5.28 -5.74 6.67
N TRP A 142 5.95 -6.00 5.55
CA TRP A 142 5.59 -7.11 4.64
C TRP A 142 5.60 -8.45 5.39
N ARG A 143 6.68 -8.78 6.09
CA ARG A 143 6.76 -10.04 6.88
C ARG A 143 5.67 -10.12 7.95
N ARG A 144 5.36 -9.00 8.62
CA ARG A 144 4.26 -8.95 9.60
C ARG A 144 2.90 -9.19 8.95
N PHE A 145 2.69 -8.66 7.76
CA PHE A 145 1.47 -8.87 6.99
C PHE A 145 1.30 -10.35 6.62
N LEU A 146 2.35 -10.99 6.07
CA LEU A 146 2.32 -12.42 5.79
C LEU A 146 2.02 -13.24 7.05
N ALA A 147 2.77 -13.01 8.12
CA ALA A 147 2.56 -13.71 9.39
C ALA A 147 1.15 -13.48 9.98
N SER A 148 0.45 -12.39 9.65
CA SER A 148 -0.93 -12.19 10.08
C SER A 148 -1.90 -13.10 9.33
N ILE A 149 -1.65 -13.37 8.05
CA ILE A 149 -2.43 -14.30 7.22
C ILE A 149 -2.21 -15.74 7.69
N GLU A 150 -0.95 -16.13 7.90
CA GLU A 150 -0.61 -17.47 8.42
C GLU A 150 -1.27 -17.75 9.79
N ARG A 151 -1.27 -16.78 10.71
CA ARG A 151 -1.95 -16.91 12.02
C ARG A 151 -3.46 -17.08 11.93
N MET A 152 -4.08 -16.73 10.79
CA MET A 152 -5.49 -17.00 10.52
C MET A 152 -5.73 -18.41 9.99
N GLY A 153 -4.66 -19.24 9.84
CA GLY A 153 -4.72 -20.61 9.40
C GLY A 153 -4.52 -20.83 7.90
N TYR A 154 -4.11 -19.78 7.16
CA TYR A 154 -3.82 -19.90 5.72
C TYR A 154 -2.37 -20.34 5.50
N GLU A 155 -2.19 -21.29 4.60
CA GLU A 155 -0.91 -21.52 3.93
C GLU A 155 -0.77 -20.50 2.80
N LEU A 156 0.39 -19.89 2.63
CA LEU A 156 0.59 -18.85 1.62
C LEU A 156 1.88 -19.03 0.82
N ASP A 157 1.82 -18.63 -0.44
CA ASP A 157 2.99 -18.44 -1.30
C ASP A 157 2.92 -17.09 -2.01
N HIS A 158 4.07 -16.54 -2.37
CA HIS A 158 4.13 -15.29 -3.11
C HIS A 158 5.32 -15.25 -4.07
N THR A 159 5.09 -14.72 -5.26
CA THR A 159 6.11 -14.63 -6.31
C THR A 159 5.99 -13.33 -7.09
N VAL A 160 7.07 -12.93 -7.75
CA VAL A 160 7.05 -11.83 -8.70
C VAL A 160 7.07 -12.41 -10.11
N LYS A 161 6.07 -12.05 -10.92
CA LYS A 161 5.96 -12.46 -12.32
C LYS A 161 6.23 -11.27 -13.24
N ASN A 162 6.86 -11.52 -14.37
CA ASN A 162 7.03 -10.58 -15.46
C ASN A 162 6.01 -10.93 -16.55
N ALA A 163 5.20 -9.97 -16.97
CA ALA A 163 4.16 -10.20 -17.96
C ALA A 163 4.71 -10.71 -19.32
N ALA A 164 5.93 -10.30 -19.69
CA ALA A 164 6.58 -10.75 -20.91
C ALA A 164 6.81 -12.28 -20.93
N ASP A 165 7.07 -12.90 -19.78
CA ASP A 165 7.30 -14.35 -19.66
C ASP A 165 6.01 -15.16 -19.96
N TYR A 166 4.87 -14.49 -20.03
CA TYR A 166 3.53 -15.04 -20.31
C TYR A 166 2.94 -14.52 -21.62
N GLY A 167 3.78 -13.99 -22.53
CA GLY A 167 3.37 -13.57 -23.86
C GLY A 167 2.83 -12.14 -23.97
N ALA A 168 2.79 -11.36 -22.90
CA ALA A 168 2.37 -9.96 -22.97
C ALA A 168 3.49 -9.06 -23.50
N ALA A 169 3.14 -8.10 -24.39
CA ALA A 169 4.09 -7.14 -24.97
C ALA A 169 4.52 -6.04 -23.97
N THR A 170 4.86 -6.42 -22.74
CA THR A 170 5.30 -5.51 -21.69
C THR A 170 6.19 -6.21 -20.67
N SER A 171 7.21 -5.52 -20.17
CA SER A 171 8.08 -5.99 -19.08
C SER A 171 7.52 -5.68 -17.69
N ARG A 172 6.18 -5.51 -17.58
CA ARG A 172 5.49 -5.20 -16.32
C ARG A 172 5.68 -6.32 -15.31
N GLN A 173 6.30 -6.00 -14.18
CA GLN A 173 6.49 -6.94 -13.07
C GLN A 173 5.48 -6.69 -11.96
N ARG A 174 4.86 -7.77 -11.47
CA ARG A 174 3.88 -7.73 -10.38
C ARG A 174 4.15 -8.82 -9.37
N LEU A 175 3.90 -8.47 -8.12
CA LEU A 175 3.86 -9.38 -6.99
C LEU A 175 2.47 -10.03 -6.95
N TYR A 176 2.46 -11.34 -6.87
CA TYR A 176 1.27 -12.14 -6.62
C TYR A 176 1.45 -12.88 -5.30
N LEU A 177 0.39 -12.93 -4.51
CA LEU A 177 0.27 -13.74 -3.30
C LEU A 177 -0.99 -14.59 -3.43
N VAL A 178 -0.89 -15.84 -3.04
CA VAL A 178 -2.01 -16.78 -2.93
C VAL A 178 -1.96 -17.40 -1.55
N ALA A 179 -3.09 -17.55 -0.93
CA ALA A 179 -3.25 -18.20 0.36
C ALA A 179 -4.53 -19.02 0.40
#